data_b7178fbcc6f9a09c9437329c2f916003
#
_entry.id   b7178fbcc6f9a09c9437329c2f916003
#
_cell.length_a   1.000
_cell.length_b   1.000
_cell.length_c   1.000
_cell.angle_alpha   90.00
_cell.angle_beta   90.00
_cell.angle_gamma   90.00
#
_symmetry.space_group_name_H-M   'P 1'
#
loop_
_entity.id
_entity.type
_entity.pdbx_description
1 polymer ?
#
loop_
_entity_poly.entity_id
_entity_poly.type
_entity_poly.pdbx_seq_one_letter_code
_entity_poly.pdbx_strand_id
1 'polypeptide(L)'
;MLLGLFINSKHQRKTNNTLIGILNSIPEIYKVNRQFKNCKEFLEYNEPEVALDSLIELTVETGGSFSNGFWLALADCADSMKITESAKYCKEQILS
;
A
#
# COMPACT_ATOMS: atom_id res chain seq x y z
N MET A 1 25.21 0.41 -7.72
CA MET A 1 24.30 -0.23 -6.76
C MET A 1 23.93 0.68 -5.64
N LEU A 2 24.91 1.08 -4.82
CA LEU A 2 24.63 1.99 -3.72
C LEU A 2 24.07 3.32 -4.22
N LEU A 3 24.56 3.79 -5.35
CA LEU A 3 24.11 5.04 -5.93
C LEU A 3 22.64 4.96 -6.32
N GLY A 4 22.23 3.83 -6.92
CA GLY A 4 20.85 3.63 -7.28
C GLY A 4 19.93 3.61 -6.08
N LEU A 5 20.34 2.92 -5.01
CA LEU A 5 19.57 2.91 -3.77
C LEU A 5 19.45 4.30 -3.18
N PHE A 6 20.54 5.06 -3.24
CA PHE A 6 20.58 6.41 -2.68
C PHE A 6 19.63 7.33 -3.46
N ILE A 7 19.63 7.24 -4.78
CA ILE A 7 18.77 8.05 -5.62
C ILE A 7 17.30 7.74 -5.34
N ASN A 8 16.97 6.46 -5.19
CA ASN A 8 15.58 6.04 -5.01
C ASN A 8 15.08 6.20 -3.57
N SER A 9 15.97 6.34 -2.59
CA SER A 9 15.57 6.34 -1.19
C SER A 9 14.60 7.46 -0.84
N LYS A 10 14.77 8.63 -1.43
CA LYS A 10 13.88 9.77 -1.18
C LYS A 10 12.48 9.49 -1.70
N HIS A 11 12.38 8.93 -2.89
CA HIS A 11 11.11 8.55 -3.49
C HIS A 11 10.43 7.44 -2.69
N GLN A 12 11.21 6.43 -2.29
CA GLN A 12 10.69 5.33 -1.48
C GLN A 12 10.18 5.82 -0.14
N ARG A 13 10.87 6.79 0.46
CA ARG A 13 10.44 7.33 1.75
C ARG A 13 9.08 8.00 1.65
N LYS A 14 8.85 8.77 0.59
CA LYS A 14 7.56 9.40 0.38
C LYS A 14 6.46 8.36 0.21
N THR A 15 6.72 7.34 -0.59
CA THR A 15 5.77 6.26 -0.81
C THR A 15 5.50 5.50 0.48
N ASN A 16 6.56 5.17 1.24
CA ASN A 16 6.43 4.51 2.53
C ASN A 16 5.56 5.33 3.47
N ASN A 17 5.79 6.64 3.54
CA ASN A 17 5.00 7.49 4.44
C ASN A 17 3.53 7.50 4.06
N THR A 18 3.23 7.52 2.76
CA THR A 18 1.85 7.45 2.29
C THR A 18 1.22 6.13 2.69
N LEU A 19 1.95 5.01 2.50
CA LEU A 19 1.44 3.70 2.87
C LEU A 19 1.26 3.56 4.38
N ILE A 20 2.15 4.14 5.18
CA ILE A 20 2.00 4.16 6.64
C ILE A 20 0.71 4.89 7.01
N GLY A 21 0.42 6.02 6.36
CA GLY A 21 -0.81 6.75 6.61
C GLY A 21 -2.04 5.92 6.26
N ILE A 22 -1.99 5.21 5.14
CA ILE A 22 -3.09 4.33 4.74
C ILE A 22 -3.24 3.20 5.75
N LEU A 23 -2.13 2.58 6.16
CA LEU A 23 -2.16 1.50 7.14
C LEU A 23 -2.78 1.97 8.45
N ASN A 24 -2.44 3.18 8.89
CA ASN A 24 -2.97 3.72 10.13
C ASN A 24 -4.46 4.05 10.05
N SER A 25 -5.00 4.17 8.83
CA SER A 25 -6.42 4.43 8.63
C SER A 25 -7.27 3.16 8.58
N ILE A 26 -6.64 1.99 8.61
CA ILE A 26 -7.37 0.71 8.56
C ILE A 26 -8.22 0.58 9.82
N PRO A 27 -9.53 0.23 9.68
CA PRO A 27 -10.38 0.02 10.85
C PRO A 27 -9.85 -1.04 11.79
N GLU A 28 -10.07 -0.83 13.09
CA GLU A 28 -9.56 -1.73 14.12
C GLU A 28 -9.94 -3.18 13.88
N ILE A 29 -11.16 -3.41 13.38
CA ILE A 29 -11.65 -4.78 13.17
C ILE A 29 -10.78 -5.56 12.18
N TYR A 30 -10.08 -4.87 11.27
CA TYR A 30 -9.24 -5.53 10.29
C TYR A 30 -7.78 -5.64 10.73
N LYS A 31 -7.40 -4.98 11.83
CA LYS A 31 -6.00 -4.98 12.28
C LYS A 31 -5.54 -6.32 12.81
N VAL A 32 -6.47 -7.22 13.11
CA VAL A 32 -6.14 -8.58 13.53
C VAL A 32 -5.76 -9.48 12.36
N ASN A 33 -6.01 -9.03 11.13
CA ASN A 33 -5.65 -9.82 9.95
C ASN A 33 -4.13 -9.84 9.77
N ARG A 34 -3.61 -11.01 9.37
CA ARG A 34 -2.17 -11.21 9.21
C ARG A 34 -1.54 -10.23 8.22
N GLN A 35 -2.31 -9.80 7.22
CA GLN A 35 -1.77 -8.89 6.22
C GLN A 35 -1.51 -7.50 6.78
N PHE A 36 -2.26 -7.09 7.81
CA PHE A 36 -1.96 -5.84 8.49
C PHE A 36 -0.56 -5.89 9.10
N LYS A 37 -0.25 -6.96 9.80
CA LYS A 37 1.06 -7.15 10.43
C LYS A 37 2.15 -7.24 9.36
N ASN A 38 1.90 -8.00 8.29
CA ASN A 38 2.85 -8.14 7.19
C ASN A 38 3.17 -6.78 6.57
N CYS A 39 2.15 -5.99 6.29
CA CYS A 39 2.34 -4.66 5.71
C CYS A 39 3.20 -3.80 6.62
N LYS A 40 2.90 -3.79 7.91
CA LYS A 40 3.65 -3.01 8.88
C LYS A 40 5.13 -3.39 8.87
N GLU A 41 5.41 -4.70 8.86
CA GLU A 41 6.78 -5.19 8.83
C GLU A 41 7.51 -4.80 7.54
N PHE A 42 6.83 -4.94 6.40
CA PHE A 42 7.45 -4.55 5.13
C PHE A 42 7.78 -3.07 5.10
N LEU A 43 6.91 -2.22 5.66
CA LEU A 43 7.19 -0.80 5.72
C LEU A 43 8.37 -0.49 6.64
N GLU A 44 8.52 -1.24 7.72
CA GLU A 44 9.67 -1.10 8.61
C GLU A 44 10.99 -1.43 7.90
N TYR A 45 10.94 -2.30 6.90
CA TYR A 45 12.10 -2.67 6.11
C TYR A 45 12.20 -1.90 4.79
N ASN A 46 11.42 -0.84 4.64
CA ASN A 46 11.43 0.01 3.44
C ASN A 46 11.13 -0.79 2.16
N GLU A 47 10.12 -1.65 2.23
CA GLU A 47 9.71 -2.46 1.09
C GLU A 47 8.28 -2.10 0.69
N PRO A 48 8.08 -0.95 0.02
CA PRO A 48 6.74 -0.46 -0.27
C PRO A 48 5.96 -1.31 -1.27
N GLU A 49 6.64 -1.99 -2.20
CA GLU A 49 5.92 -2.79 -3.19
C GLU A 49 5.17 -3.95 -2.54
N VAL A 50 5.87 -4.71 -1.68
CA VAL A 50 5.22 -5.83 -1.00
C VAL A 50 4.27 -5.33 0.10
N ALA A 51 4.53 -4.16 0.67
CA ALA A 51 3.58 -3.55 1.61
C ALA A 51 2.26 -3.21 0.91
N LEU A 52 2.33 -2.66 -0.30
CA LEU A 52 1.15 -2.39 -1.11
C LEU A 52 0.37 -3.68 -1.36
N ASP A 53 1.08 -4.75 -1.76
CA ASP A 53 0.45 -6.04 -2.00
C ASP A 53 -0.27 -6.54 -0.76
N SER A 54 0.34 -6.38 0.41
CA SER A 54 -0.27 -6.81 1.67
C SER A 54 -1.56 -6.04 1.95
N LEU A 55 -1.60 -4.74 1.64
CA LEU A 55 -2.82 -3.96 1.82
C LEU A 55 -3.93 -4.42 0.89
N ILE A 56 -3.59 -4.71 -0.36
CA ILE A 56 -4.57 -5.25 -1.31
C ILE A 56 -5.08 -6.60 -0.82
N GLU A 57 -4.17 -7.48 -0.40
CA GLU A 57 -4.54 -8.81 0.11
C GLU A 57 -5.42 -8.70 1.35
N LEU A 58 -5.17 -7.70 2.20
CA LEU A 58 -5.99 -7.47 3.38
C LEU A 58 -7.45 -7.22 2.98
N THR A 59 -7.67 -6.42 1.94
CA THR A 59 -9.04 -6.14 1.49
C THR A 59 -9.70 -7.41 0.97
N VAL A 60 -8.94 -8.26 0.28
CA VAL A 60 -9.47 -9.52 -0.27
C VAL A 60 -9.79 -10.49 0.87
N GLU A 61 -8.85 -10.67 1.81
CA GLU A 61 -9.01 -11.66 2.88
C GLU A 61 -10.12 -11.29 3.85
N THR A 62 -10.30 -10.00 4.11
CA THR A 62 -11.35 -9.57 5.04
C THR A 62 -12.70 -9.41 4.38
N GLY A 63 -12.74 -9.27 3.05
CA GLY A 63 -13.98 -8.97 2.34
C GLY A 63 -14.59 -7.64 2.73
N GLY A 64 -13.79 -6.77 3.36
CA GLY A 64 -14.30 -5.50 3.86
C GLY A 64 -14.54 -4.47 2.77
N SER A 65 -15.33 -3.47 3.11
CA SER A 65 -15.56 -2.31 2.26
C SER A 65 -14.56 -1.21 2.62
N PHE A 66 -13.93 -0.65 1.61
CA PHE A 66 -12.96 0.41 1.80
C PHE A 66 -13.37 1.62 0.95
N SER A 67 -13.08 2.80 1.44
CA SER A 67 -13.53 4.03 0.79
C SER A 67 -12.84 4.27 -0.54
N ASN A 68 -13.45 5.10 -1.39
CA ASN A 68 -12.81 5.51 -2.64
C ASN A 68 -11.47 6.19 -2.38
N GLY A 69 -11.38 6.97 -1.29
CA GLY A 69 -10.13 7.61 -0.92
C GLY A 69 -9.03 6.61 -0.61
N PHE A 70 -9.37 5.52 0.06
CA PHE A 70 -8.43 4.43 0.33
C PHE A 70 -7.87 3.88 -0.98
N TRP A 71 -8.76 3.51 -1.92
CA TRP A 71 -8.35 2.93 -3.18
C TRP A 71 -7.57 3.91 -4.05
N LEU A 72 -7.98 5.17 -4.04
CA LEU A 72 -7.28 6.20 -4.80
C LEU A 72 -5.85 6.38 -4.29
N ALA A 73 -5.69 6.41 -2.96
CA ALA A 73 -4.36 6.54 -2.38
C ALA A 73 -3.47 5.33 -2.71
N LEU A 74 -4.04 4.12 -2.68
CA LEU A 74 -3.27 2.93 -3.08
C LEU A 74 -2.92 2.98 -4.57
N ALA A 75 -3.85 3.43 -5.41
CA ALA A 75 -3.58 3.54 -6.84
C ALA A 75 -2.45 4.52 -7.10
N ASP A 76 -2.44 5.65 -6.40
CA ASP A 76 -1.38 6.64 -6.54
C ASP A 76 -0.02 6.07 -6.13
N CYS A 77 0.02 5.28 -5.06
CA CYS A 77 1.25 4.62 -4.64
C CYS A 77 1.72 3.63 -5.72
N ALA A 78 0.81 2.85 -6.25
CA ALA A 78 1.14 1.88 -7.31
C ALA A 78 1.67 2.60 -8.55
N ASP A 79 1.03 3.70 -8.94
CA ASP A 79 1.48 4.49 -10.08
C ASP A 79 2.89 5.04 -9.84
N SER A 80 3.16 5.55 -8.65
CA SER A 80 4.48 6.12 -8.37
C SER A 80 5.57 5.05 -8.35
N MET A 81 5.21 3.80 -8.06
CA MET A 81 6.14 2.67 -8.12
C MET A 81 6.12 1.97 -9.48
N LYS A 82 5.31 2.46 -10.40
CA LYS A 82 5.16 1.90 -11.76
C LYS A 82 4.67 0.46 -11.76
N ILE A 83 3.84 0.12 -10.78
CA ILE A 83 3.21 -1.20 -10.72
C ILE A 83 1.84 -1.10 -11.37
N THR A 84 1.84 -1.19 -12.69
CA THR A 84 0.68 -0.91 -13.53
C THR A 84 -0.52 -1.77 -13.20
N GLU A 85 -0.30 -3.06 -12.96
CA GLU A 85 -1.41 -3.98 -12.68
C GLU A 85 -2.09 -3.68 -11.35
N SER A 86 -1.30 -3.38 -10.33
CA SER A 86 -1.86 -3.02 -9.03
C SER A 86 -2.61 -1.69 -9.10
N ALA A 87 -2.05 -0.72 -9.84
CA ALA A 87 -2.73 0.56 -10.03
C ALA A 87 -4.08 0.35 -10.70
N LYS A 88 -4.13 -0.47 -11.73
CA LYS A 88 -5.36 -0.77 -12.45
C LYS A 88 -6.38 -1.44 -11.52
N TYR A 89 -5.93 -2.44 -10.77
CA TYR A 89 -6.80 -3.14 -9.83
C TYR A 89 -7.42 -2.17 -8.83
N CYS A 90 -6.61 -1.30 -8.25
CA CYS A 90 -7.10 -0.34 -7.26
C CYS A 90 -8.12 0.63 -7.87
N LYS A 91 -7.85 1.10 -9.08
CA LYS A 91 -8.78 2.02 -9.75
C LYS A 91 -10.11 1.35 -10.06
N GLU A 92 -10.08 0.06 -10.35
CA GLU A 92 -11.31 -0.70 -10.63
C GLU A 92 -12.20 -0.85 -9.40
N GLN A 93 -11.63 -0.69 -8.20
CA GLN A 93 -12.40 -0.78 -6.96
C GLN A 93 -13.13 0.53 -6.64
N ILE A 94 -12.76 1.62 -7.29
CA ILE A 94 -13.35 2.93 -7.00
C ILE A 94 -14.76 2.98 -7.60
N LEU A 95 -15.72 3.29 -6.74
CA LEU A 95 -17.11 3.40 -7.15
C LEU A 95 -17.39 4.77 -7.77
N SER A 96 -18.07 4.76 -8.90
CA SER A 96 -18.41 6.01 -9.59
C SER A 96 -19.66 6.65 -8.99
#